data_3cc31a4e8e353e0246ef174ecce5b9d2
#
_entry.id   3cc31a4e8e353e0246ef174ecce5b9d2
#
_cell.length_a   1.000
_cell.length_b   1.000
_cell.length_c   1.000
_cell.angle_alpha   90.00
_cell.angle_beta   90.00
_cell.angle_gamma   90.00
#
_symmetry.space_group_name_H-M   'P 1'
#
loop_
_entity.id
_entity.type
_entity.pdbx_description
1 polymer ?
#
loop_
_entity_poly.entity_id
_entity_poly.type
_entity_poly.pdbx_seq_one_letter_code
_entity_poly.pdbx_strand_id
1 'polypeptide(L)'
;MTSRPQEPRRSFAKVMAMPAWRLRDFHDDDLDRAIQIWDQNQQADETTGAFPLSEVVTSARSGGPAVVAVIGDELVGVAVAQAQGERGWIVLVALASAWRRRGIGSALIAEIERRLWAQGVRRIGALLAPGVTGTTALENSGYRARAGLVFYEKVEQLGASDAGLLADLGGRMLPDGLWESLAGMEGVKEAIERRIVLPLARPALAEQYGVRPPKAVILFGPPGTGKTSFARGVASRLQWPFVELFPSRLASSREGGLAVSLRETFTELAELETVVLFIDEVEEIAAARSGTAVDPSHGVTNELLKLIPGFRDHDDRLLICATNSVRRLDPAFLRPGRFDYVIPVGPPDPEARSAVWRRYLGPAAIHVDLDRLVEASAMFTPADIEFAARKGAQTAFEREVTQGDGAPAGTGDYLHAIEQTRPTLTDQALTDFAEDTEKYVRM
;
A
#
# COMPACT_ATOMS: atom_id res chain seq x y z
N MET A 1 -44.18 86.78 17.99
CA MET A 1 -42.95 86.48 17.28
C MET A 1 -42.41 85.10 17.76
N THR A 2 -42.77 84.07 17.10
CA THR A 2 -42.48 82.67 17.49
C THR A 2 -41.68 82.06 16.37
N SER A 3 -40.41 81.86 16.61
CA SER A 3 -39.47 81.22 15.72
C SER A 3 -39.65 79.69 15.71
N ARG A 4 -39.91 79.09 14.57
CA ARG A 4 -39.91 77.63 14.33
C ARG A 4 -38.49 77.09 14.31
N PRO A 5 -38.19 75.94 14.87
CA PRO A 5 -36.92 75.27 14.72
C PRO A 5 -36.85 74.57 13.36
N GLN A 6 -35.70 74.67 12.69
CA GLN A 6 -35.35 73.94 11.47
C GLN A 6 -35.01 72.49 11.79
N GLU A 7 -35.65 71.53 11.10
CA GLU A 7 -35.32 70.11 11.08
C GLU A 7 -33.94 69.86 10.35
N PRO A 8 -33.11 68.98 10.86
CA PRO A 8 -31.88 68.61 10.16
C PRO A 8 -32.18 67.69 8.97
N ARG A 9 -31.66 68.07 7.81
CA ARG A 9 -31.66 67.24 6.56
C ARG A 9 -30.99 65.89 6.83
N ARG A 10 -31.73 64.78 6.75
CA ARG A 10 -31.21 63.43 6.71
C ARG A 10 -30.37 63.26 5.46
N SER A 11 -29.07 63.08 5.63
CA SER A 11 -28.13 62.64 4.61
C SER A 11 -28.51 61.20 4.19
N PHE A 12 -28.96 61.03 2.98
CA PHE A 12 -29.12 59.70 2.37
C PHE A 12 -27.72 59.12 2.18
N ALA A 13 -27.34 58.19 3.04
CA ALA A 13 -26.17 57.36 2.85
C ALA A 13 -26.29 56.69 1.48
N LYS A 14 -25.32 56.94 0.62
CA LYS A 14 -25.15 56.34 -0.69
C LYS A 14 -25.05 54.83 -0.48
N VAL A 15 -26.11 54.09 -0.72
CA VAL A 15 -26.08 52.60 -0.78
C VAL A 15 -25.14 52.28 -1.93
N MET A 16 -23.87 51.92 -1.63
CA MET A 16 -22.95 51.41 -2.61
C MET A 16 -23.61 50.16 -3.22
N ALA A 17 -24.02 50.23 -4.48
CA ALA A 17 -24.47 49.11 -5.24
C ALA A 17 -23.36 48.04 -5.20
N MET A 18 -23.68 46.87 -4.65
CA MET A 18 -22.72 45.76 -4.65
C MET A 18 -22.39 45.43 -6.11
N PRO A 19 -21.13 45.19 -6.44
CA PRO A 19 -20.76 44.84 -7.82
C PRO A 19 -21.52 43.55 -8.20
N ALA A 20 -22.16 43.61 -9.37
CA ALA A 20 -22.93 42.48 -9.89
C ALA A 20 -21.95 41.38 -10.34
N TRP A 21 -22.13 40.19 -9.83
CA TRP A 21 -21.43 39.01 -10.30
C TRP A 21 -22.16 38.40 -11.50
N ARG A 22 -21.41 37.67 -12.34
CA ARG A 22 -21.96 36.90 -13.47
C ARG A 22 -21.33 35.51 -13.56
N LEU A 23 -22.04 34.56 -14.13
CA LEU A 23 -21.53 33.23 -14.46
C LEU A 23 -21.05 33.21 -15.90
N ARG A 24 -19.97 32.50 -16.16
CA ARG A 24 -19.45 32.17 -17.50
C ARG A 24 -18.79 30.79 -17.50
N ASP A 25 -18.47 30.31 -18.70
CA ASP A 25 -17.68 29.11 -18.87
C ASP A 25 -16.30 29.24 -18.26
N PHE A 26 -15.78 28.13 -17.76
CA PHE A 26 -14.41 27.99 -17.32
C PHE A 26 -13.47 28.02 -18.54
N HIS A 27 -12.37 28.72 -18.45
CA HIS A 27 -11.29 28.74 -19.42
C HIS A 27 -9.97 28.34 -18.74
N ASP A 28 -9.01 27.83 -19.53
CA ASP A 28 -7.70 27.40 -18.99
C ASP A 28 -6.97 28.50 -18.21
N ASP A 29 -7.14 29.76 -18.57
CA ASP A 29 -6.59 30.92 -17.86
C ASP A 29 -7.15 31.12 -16.45
N ASP A 30 -8.27 30.48 -16.12
CA ASP A 30 -8.89 30.53 -14.81
C ASP A 30 -8.25 29.57 -13.80
N LEU A 31 -7.43 28.62 -14.28
CA LEU A 31 -6.96 27.50 -13.51
C LEU A 31 -6.19 27.92 -12.25
N ASP A 32 -5.22 28.82 -12.40
CA ASP A 32 -4.39 29.26 -11.29
C ASP A 32 -5.23 29.91 -10.18
N ARG A 33 -6.20 30.73 -10.56
CA ARG A 33 -7.10 31.37 -9.60
C ARG A 33 -8.08 30.40 -8.98
N ALA A 34 -8.58 29.43 -9.73
CA ALA A 34 -9.44 28.36 -9.22
C ALA A 34 -8.71 27.49 -8.19
N ILE A 35 -7.43 27.15 -8.44
CA ILE A 35 -6.58 26.42 -7.49
C ILE A 35 -6.37 27.24 -6.21
N GLN A 36 -6.07 28.53 -6.30
CA GLN A 36 -5.92 29.40 -5.13
C GLN A 36 -7.19 29.44 -4.26
N ILE A 37 -8.38 29.52 -4.89
CA ILE A 37 -9.65 29.50 -4.18
C ILE A 37 -9.87 28.13 -3.53
N TRP A 38 -9.52 27.05 -4.22
CA TRP A 38 -9.60 25.68 -3.70
C TRP A 38 -8.71 25.52 -2.46
N ASP A 39 -7.43 25.91 -2.52
CA ASP A 39 -6.49 25.85 -1.40
C ASP A 39 -6.99 26.63 -0.17
N GLN A 40 -7.51 27.84 -0.39
CA GLN A 40 -8.08 28.67 0.69
C GLN A 40 -9.28 28.00 1.37
N ASN A 41 -10.07 27.22 0.61
CA ASN A 41 -11.20 26.50 1.18
C ASN A 41 -10.74 25.28 1.97
N GLN A 42 -9.75 24.51 1.48
CA GLN A 42 -9.17 23.38 2.19
C GLN A 42 -8.56 23.77 3.53
N GLN A 43 -7.78 24.84 3.56
CA GLN A 43 -7.17 25.36 4.78
C GLN A 43 -8.21 25.84 5.79
N ALA A 44 -9.33 26.42 5.33
CA ALA A 44 -10.37 26.96 6.20
C ALA A 44 -11.24 25.87 6.86
N ASP A 45 -11.42 24.75 6.17
CA ASP A 45 -12.29 23.67 6.64
C ASP A 45 -11.53 22.52 7.35
N GLU A 46 -10.16 22.57 7.37
CA GLU A 46 -9.26 21.53 7.90
C GLU A 46 -9.59 20.12 7.37
N THR A 47 -10.23 20.04 6.21
CA THR A 47 -10.70 18.78 5.62
C THR A 47 -10.19 18.63 4.20
N THR A 48 -9.72 17.42 3.88
CA THR A 48 -9.37 17.06 2.50
C THR A 48 -10.66 16.90 1.69
N GLY A 49 -10.71 17.52 0.50
CA GLY A 49 -11.83 17.32 -0.43
C GLY A 49 -11.96 15.84 -0.81
N ALA A 50 -13.18 15.38 -1.05
CA ALA A 50 -13.43 13.99 -1.46
C ALA A 50 -12.83 13.65 -2.84
N PHE A 51 -12.50 14.65 -3.63
CA PHE A 51 -11.86 14.51 -4.94
C PHE A 51 -10.49 15.19 -4.94
N PRO A 52 -9.41 14.53 -5.40
CA PRO A 52 -8.07 15.13 -5.48
C PRO A 52 -8.04 16.25 -6.54
N LEU A 53 -7.13 17.21 -6.36
CA LEU A 53 -7.00 18.35 -7.27
C LEU A 53 -6.77 17.94 -8.74
N SER A 54 -6.02 16.85 -8.96
CA SER A 54 -5.77 16.31 -10.29
C SER A 54 -7.06 15.89 -11.00
N GLU A 55 -8.00 15.30 -10.29
CA GLU A 55 -9.31 14.89 -10.84
C GLU A 55 -10.19 16.10 -11.14
N VAL A 56 -10.19 17.12 -10.26
CA VAL A 56 -10.90 18.38 -10.49
C VAL A 56 -10.38 19.08 -11.75
N VAL A 57 -9.05 19.19 -11.90
CA VAL A 57 -8.42 19.81 -13.08
C VAL A 57 -8.71 19.01 -14.34
N THR A 58 -8.62 17.68 -14.28
CA THR A 58 -8.95 16.82 -15.42
C THR A 58 -10.40 16.99 -15.82
N SER A 59 -11.34 17.00 -14.87
CA SER A 59 -12.77 17.18 -15.14
C SER A 59 -13.07 18.55 -15.77
N ALA A 60 -12.39 19.61 -15.34
CA ALA A 60 -12.55 20.95 -15.90
C ALA A 60 -12.02 21.06 -17.34
N ARG A 61 -10.92 20.35 -17.68
CA ARG A 61 -10.25 20.41 -19.00
C ARG A 61 -10.80 19.41 -20.02
N SER A 62 -11.31 18.27 -19.57
CA SER A 62 -11.83 17.20 -20.48
C SER A 62 -13.23 17.46 -21.03
N GLY A 63 -13.77 18.68 -20.94
CA GLY A 63 -15.09 19.03 -21.41
C GLY A 63 -16.22 18.70 -20.44
N GLY A 64 -15.93 18.39 -19.19
CA GLY A 64 -16.93 18.30 -18.12
C GLY A 64 -17.58 19.66 -17.84
N PRO A 65 -18.80 19.68 -17.26
CA PRO A 65 -19.43 20.94 -16.87
C PRO A 65 -18.58 21.70 -15.86
N ALA A 66 -18.00 22.82 -16.27
CA ALA A 66 -17.22 23.72 -15.44
C ALA A 66 -17.70 25.17 -15.62
N VAL A 67 -17.94 25.88 -14.52
CA VAL A 67 -18.53 27.21 -14.48
C VAL A 67 -17.79 28.07 -13.45
N VAL A 68 -17.56 29.32 -13.80
CA VAL A 68 -16.97 30.28 -12.89
C VAL A 68 -17.90 31.47 -12.63
N ALA A 69 -17.80 32.00 -11.42
CA ALA A 69 -18.43 33.26 -11.05
C ALA A 69 -17.37 34.37 -11.05
N VAL A 70 -17.62 35.45 -11.77
CA VAL A 70 -16.70 36.57 -11.90
C VAL A 70 -17.35 37.90 -11.55
N ILE A 71 -16.51 38.84 -11.06
CA ILE A 71 -16.88 40.25 -10.82
C ILE A 71 -15.90 41.10 -11.60
N GLY A 72 -16.42 41.76 -12.65
CA GLY A 72 -15.50 42.32 -13.65
C GLY A 72 -14.70 41.19 -14.27
N ASP A 73 -13.38 41.20 -14.10
CA ASP A 73 -12.47 40.17 -14.58
C ASP A 73 -11.94 39.25 -13.44
N GLU A 74 -12.31 39.54 -12.18
CA GLU A 74 -11.86 38.75 -11.05
C GLU A 74 -12.74 37.50 -10.84
N LEU A 75 -12.11 36.31 -10.82
CA LEU A 75 -12.75 35.05 -10.48
C LEU A 75 -12.96 34.95 -8.96
N VAL A 76 -14.21 34.81 -8.53
CA VAL A 76 -14.61 34.73 -7.11
C VAL A 76 -15.23 33.40 -6.71
N GLY A 77 -15.53 32.54 -7.66
CA GLY A 77 -16.07 31.22 -7.40
C GLY A 77 -15.95 30.29 -8.58
N VAL A 78 -15.91 29.01 -8.34
CA VAL A 78 -15.80 27.95 -9.36
C VAL A 78 -16.64 26.75 -8.95
N ALA A 79 -17.29 26.12 -9.93
CA ALA A 79 -17.90 24.82 -9.78
C ALA A 79 -17.51 23.92 -10.95
N VAL A 80 -17.20 22.67 -10.65
CA VAL A 80 -16.81 21.64 -11.62
C VAL A 80 -17.62 20.37 -11.35
N ALA A 81 -18.05 19.70 -12.39
CA ALA A 81 -18.73 18.43 -12.32
C ALA A 81 -18.26 17.49 -13.42
N GLN A 82 -18.52 16.21 -13.21
CA GLN A 82 -18.32 15.16 -14.22
C GLN A 82 -19.63 14.39 -14.43
N ALA A 83 -19.83 13.93 -15.66
CA ALA A 83 -20.98 13.12 -16.04
C ALA A 83 -20.49 11.72 -16.43
N GLN A 84 -21.18 10.70 -15.93
CA GLN A 84 -20.91 9.31 -16.26
C GLN A 84 -22.25 8.60 -16.53
N GLY A 85 -22.63 8.52 -17.78
CA GLY A 85 -23.96 8.03 -18.18
C GLY A 85 -25.07 8.88 -17.58
N GLU A 86 -26.03 8.27 -16.88
CA GLU A 86 -27.16 8.97 -16.25
C GLU A 86 -26.81 9.58 -14.86
N ARG A 87 -25.56 9.43 -14.38
CA ARG A 87 -25.11 9.96 -13.09
C ARG A 87 -24.11 11.07 -13.28
N GLY A 88 -24.25 12.14 -12.53
CA GLY A 88 -23.29 13.24 -12.42
C GLY A 88 -22.77 13.39 -11.00
N TRP A 89 -21.53 13.85 -10.87
CA TRP A 89 -20.91 14.19 -9.61
C TRP A 89 -20.46 15.65 -9.64
N ILE A 90 -20.85 16.41 -8.64
CA ILE A 90 -20.22 17.70 -8.36
C ILE A 90 -18.89 17.41 -7.65
N VAL A 91 -17.78 17.68 -8.34
CA VAL A 91 -16.42 17.40 -7.82
C VAL A 91 -15.83 18.59 -7.12
N LEU A 92 -16.29 19.82 -7.42
CA LEU A 92 -15.88 21.04 -6.76
C LEU A 92 -16.99 22.07 -6.75
N VAL A 93 -17.19 22.73 -5.62
CA VAL A 93 -17.82 24.05 -5.50
C VAL A 93 -17.01 24.85 -4.49
N ALA A 94 -16.29 25.88 -4.97
CA ALA A 94 -15.45 26.69 -4.13
C ALA A 94 -15.72 28.18 -4.36
N LEU A 95 -15.68 28.96 -3.29
CA LEU A 95 -15.88 30.41 -3.30
C LEU A 95 -14.78 31.10 -2.51
N ALA A 96 -14.29 32.22 -3.01
CA ALA A 96 -13.43 33.11 -2.23
C ALA A 96 -14.19 33.56 -0.96
N SER A 97 -13.51 33.54 0.19
CA SER A 97 -14.09 33.74 1.51
C SER A 97 -14.93 35.02 1.63
N ALA A 98 -14.47 36.12 1.01
CA ALA A 98 -15.17 37.42 0.99
C ALA A 98 -16.52 37.39 0.25
N TRP A 99 -16.76 36.37 -0.57
CA TRP A 99 -17.95 36.25 -1.44
C TRP A 99 -18.92 35.15 -1.05
N ARG A 100 -18.66 34.48 0.06
CA ARG A 100 -19.58 33.48 0.64
C ARG A 100 -20.87 34.11 1.15
N ARG A 101 -21.93 33.31 1.24
CA ARG A 101 -23.27 33.71 1.75
C ARG A 101 -23.95 34.83 0.94
N ARG A 102 -23.67 34.94 -0.36
CA ARG A 102 -24.26 35.91 -1.29
C ARG A 102 -25.06 35.27 -2.41
N GLY A 103 -25.43 33.99 -2.28
CA GLY A 103 -26.20 33.24 -3.29
C GLY A 103 -25.36 32.72 -4.47
N ILE A 104 -24.06 33.05 -4.56
CA ILE A 104 -23.21 32.63 -5.68
C ILE A 104 -23.06 31.12 -5.72
N GLY A 105 -22.90 30.43 -4.58
CA GLY A 105 -22.77 28.98 -4.53
C GLY A 105 -24.01 28.26 -5.09
N SER A 106 -25.20 28.66 -4.71
CA SER A 106 -26.43 28.08 -5.23
C SER A 106 -26.62 28.37 -6.72
N ALA A 107 -26.18 29.54 -7.21
CA ALA A 107 -26.25 29.86 -8.63
C ALA A 107 -25.24 29.02 -9.46
N LEU A 108 -24.03 28.77 -8.94
CA LEU A 108 -23.06 27.87 -9.54
C LEU A 108 -23.59 26.43 -9.62
N ILE A 109 -24.21 25.94 -8.53
CA ILE A 109 -24.83 24.61 -8.48
C ILE A 109 -25.95 24.52 -9.53
N ALA A 110 -26.86 25.48 -9.57
CA ALA A 110 -27.97 25.50 -10.53
C ALA A 110 -27.49 25.49 -11.99
N GLU A 111 -26.43 26.21 -12.29
CA GLU A 111 -25.86 26.22 -13.64
C GLU A 111 -25.17 24.88 -13.99
N ILE A 112 -24.45 24.25 -13.05
CA ILE A 112 -23.89 22.91 -13.19
C ILE A 112 -25.01 21.89 -13.42
N GLU A 113 -26.06 21.92 -12.64
CA GLU A 113 -27.23 21.03 -12.81
C GLU A 113 -27.84 21.17 -14.18
N ARG A 114 -28.06 22.41 -14.68
CA ARG A 114 -28.59 22.67 -15.98
C ARG A 114 -27.74 22.03 -17.10
N ARG A 115 -26.42 22.11 -16.96
CA ARG A 115 -25.46 21.50 -17.91
C ARG A 115 -25.44 19.99 -17.86
N LEU A 116 -25.49 19.43 -16.66
CA LEU A 116 -25.55 17.97 -16.47
C LEU A 116 -26.85 17.39 -17.05
N TRP A 117 -28.00 18.05 -16.80
CA TRP A 117 -29.28 17.62 -17.37
C TRP A 117 -29.31 17.69 -18.91
N ALA A 118 -28.67 18.70 -19.49
CA ALA A 118 -28.50 18.79 -20.93
C ALA A 118 -27.68 17.63 -21.53
N GLN A 119 -26.83 17.00 -20.73
CA GLN A 119 -26.06 15.80 -21.11
C GLN A 119 -26.80 14.48 -20.81
N GLY A 120 -28.07 14.52 -20.38
CA GLY A 120 -28.85 13.34 -20.07
C GLY A 120 -28.68 12.76 -18.68
N VAL A 121 -27.95 13.46 -17.81
CA VAL A 121 -27.80 13.06 -16.40
C VAL A 121 -29.15 13.16 -15.69
N ARG A 122 -29.49 12.14 -14.89
CA ARG A 122 -30.74 12.08 -14.08
C ARG A 122 -30.53 12.06 -12.60
N ARG A 123 -29.30 11.79 -12.15
CA ARG A 123 -28.94 11.75 -10.73
C ARG A 123 -27.65 12.53 -10.53
N ILE A 124 -27.69 13.54 -9.68
CA ILE A 124 -26.53 14.36 -9.34
C ILE A 124 -26.20 14.11 -7.88
N GLY A 125 -24.96 13.82 -7.59
CA GLY A 125 -24.42 13.63 -6.23
C GLY A 125 -23.26 14.58 -5.94
N ALA A 126 -23.00 14.78 -4.66
CA ALA A 126 -21.80 15.43 -4.15
C ALA A 126 -21.29 14.63 -2.95
N LEU A 127 -19.97 14.56 -2.77
CA LEU A 127 -19.31 13.97 -1.60
C LEU A 127 -18.68 15.09 -0.79
N LEU A 128 -19.03 15.15 0.49
CA LEU A 128 -18.56 16.18 1.41
C LEU A 128 -18.22 15.53 2.75
N ALA A 129 -17.12 15.96 3.35
CA ALA A 129 -16.80 15.58 4.72
C ALA A 129 -17.83 16.19 5.71
N PRO A 130 -18.09 15.53 6.84
CA PRO A 130 -18.97 16.08 7.87
C PRO A 130 -18.46 17.43 8.39
N GLY A 131 -19.34 18.44 8.46
CA GLY A 131 -19.02 19.76 9.02
C GLY A 131 -18.42 20.77 8.05
N VAL A 132 -18.28 20.43 6.77
CA VAL A 132 -17.73 21.35 5.73
C VAL A 132 -18.70 22.50 5.45
N THR A 133 -18.15 23.70 5.28
CA THR A 133 -18.91 24.90 4.84
C THR A 133 -19.34 24.69 3.38
N GLY A 134 -20.62 24.70 3.10
CA GLY A 134 -21.15 24.52 1.73
C GLY A 134 -22.36 23.60 1.66
N THR A 135 -22.60 22.79 2.66
CA THR A 135 -23.79 21.93 2.77
C THR A 135 -25.07 22.71 2.60
N THR A 136 -25.16 23.91 3.16
CA THR A 136 -26.33 24.80 3.03
C THR A 136 -26.64 25.17 1.58
N ALA A 137 -25.64 25.33 0.70
CA ALA A 137 -25.88 25.65 -0.72
C ALA A 137 -26.51 24.45 -1.44
N LEU A 138 -26.07 23.23 -1.15
CA LEU A 138 -26.63 22.00 -1.69
C LEU A 138 -28.06 21.75 -1.15
N GLU A 139 -28.28 21.91 0.15
CA GLU A 139 -29.60 21.77 0.77
C GLU A 139 -30.61 22.76 0.17
N ASN A 140 -30.21 24.02 -0.01
CA ASN A 140 -31.03 25.04 -0.66
C ASN A 140 -31.30 24.73 -2.14
N SER A 141 -30.43 23.96 -2.80
CA SER A 141 -30.62 23.46 -4.17
C SER A 141 -31.39 22.12 -4.21
N GLY A 142 -31.94 21.65 -3.08
CA GLY A 142 -32.80 20.48 -2.99
C GLY A 142 -32.08 19.14 -2.81
N TYR A 143 -30.77 19.14 -2.58
CA TYR A 143 -30.03 17.92 -2.24
C TYR A 143 -30.41 17.43 -0.83
N ARG A 144 -30.41 16.14 -0.65
CA ARG A 144 -30.69 15.49 0.62
C ARG A 144 -29.48 14.67 1.07
N ALA A 145 -28.98 14.95 2.24
CA ALA A 145 -27.92 14.16 2.86
C ALA A 145 -28.39 12.72 3.13
N ARG A 146 -27.56 11.74 2.80
CA ARG A 146 -27.77 10.32 3.11
C ARG A 146 -26.81 9.92 4.22
N ALA A 147 -27.34 9.78 5.43
CA ALA A 147 -26.56 9.25 6.56
C ALA A 147 -26.32 7.74 6.40
N GLY A 148 -25.19 7.25 6.91
CA GLY A 148 -24.85 5.83 6.93
C GLY A 148 -24.17 5.32 5.64
N LEU A 149 -23.79 6.19 4.72
CA LEU A 149 -22.89 5.84 3.62
C LEU A 149 -21.44 5.99 4.08
N VAL A 150 -20.64 4.98 3.79
CA VAL A 150 -19.19 5.00 3.98
C VAL A 150 -18.56 5.01 2.59
N PHE A 151 -17.69 5.98 2.36
CA PHE A 151 -16.92 6.05 1.12
C PHE A 151 -15.63 5.27 1.31
N TYR A 152 -15.37 4.32 0.42
CA TYR A 152 -14.12 3.57 0.36
C TYR A 152 -13.39 3.99 -0.91
N GLU A 153 -12.18 4.45 -0.75
CA GLU A 153 -11.28 4.81 -1.84
C GLU A 153 -10.05 3.92 -1.80
N LYS A 154 -9.62 3.48 -2.97
CA LYS A 154 -8.30 2.87 -3.16
C LYS A 154 -7.57 3.69 -4.22
N VAL A 155 -6.55 4.40 -3.78
CA VAL A 155 -5.66 5.11 -4.70
C VAL A 155 -4.62 4.13 -5.21
N GLU A 156 -4.54 3.96 -6.52
CA GLU A 156 -3.48 3.19 -7.15
C GLU A 156 -2.24 4.08 -7.22
N GLN A 157 -1.17 3.66 -6.55
CA GLN A 157 0.07 4.44 -6.45
C GLN A 157 0.94 4.34 -7.70
N LEU A 158 0.60 3.42 -8.62
CA LEU A 158 1.34 3.17 -9.84
C LEU A 158 0.71 3.91 -11.03
N GLY A 159 1.56 4.51 -11.88
CA GLY A 159 1.13 4.99 -13.20
C GLY A 159 0.54 3.85 -14.05
N ALA A 160 -0.31 4.16 -15.01
CA ALA A 160 -0.95 3.14 -15.85
C ALA A 160 0.08 2.28 -16.64
N SER A 161 1.23 2.86 -17.03
CA SER A 161 2.35 2.15 -17.66
C SER A 161 2.99 1.15 -16.71
N ASP A 162 3.24 1.58 -15.46
CA ASP A 162 3.92 0.76 -14.45
C ASP A 162 3.02 -0.37 -13.96
N ALA A 163 1.70 -0.13 -13.87
CA ALA A 163 0.73 -1.16 -13.53
C ALA A 163 0.67 -2.28 -14.58
N GLY A 164 0.75 -1.94 -15.86
CA GLY A 164 0.83 -2.91 -16.97
C GLY A 164 2.12 -3.73 -16.90
N LEU A 165 3.25 -3.07 -16.80
CA LEU A 165 4.58 -3.71 -16.69
C LEU A 165 4.68 -4.62 -15.45
N LEU A 166 4.15 -4.13 -14.31
CA LEU A 166 4.14 -4.92 -13.06
C LEU A 166 3.30 -6.20 -13.22
N ALA A 167 2.15 -6.11 -13.90
CA ALA A 167 1.31 -7.29 -14.18
C ALA A 167 2.00 -8.30 -15.10
N ASP A 168 2.69 -7.83 -16.14
CA ASP A 168 3.47 -8.66 -17.07
C ASP A 168 4.62 -9.40 -16.36
N LEU A 169 5.24 -8.75 -15.39
CA LEU A 169 6.26 -9.33 -14.49
C LEU A 169 5.67 -10.27 -13.42
N GLY A 170 4.34 -10.43 -13.36
CA GLY A 170 3.65 -11.19 -12.30
C GLY A 170 3.75 -10.53 -10.93
N GLY A 171 4.08 -9.25 -10.90
CA GLY A 171 4.17 -8.45 -9.68
C GLY A 171 2.81 -7.89 -9.24
N ARG A 172 2.80 -7.31 -8.05
CA ARG A 172 1.59 -6.72 -7.46
C ARG A 172 1.92 -5.76 -6.33
N MET A 173 1.02 -4.83 -6.07
CA MET A 173 0.99 -4.12 -4.79
C MET A 173 0.46 -5.06 -3.71
N LEU A 174 1.10 -5.03 -2.55
CA LEU A 174 0.67 -5.83 -1.40
C LEU A 174 -0.23 -4.99 -0.49
N PRO A 175 -1.24 -5.62 0.17
CA PRO A 175 -2.09 -4.89 1.10
C PRO A 175 -1.30 -4.36 2.30
N ASP A 176 -1.79 -3.27 2.88
CA ASP A 176 -1.26 -2.71 4.11
C ASP A 176 -1.37 -3.68 5.29
N GLY A 177 -0.51 -3.51 6.28
CA GLY A 177 -0.59 -4.27 7.52
C GLY A 177 0.01 -5.69 7.47
N LEU A 178 0.62 -6.12 6.35
CA LEU A 178 1.29 -7.42 6.30
C LEU A 178 2.47 -7.49 7.26
N TRP A 179 3.20 -6.39 7.44
CA TRP A 179 4.31 -6.31 8.39
C TRP A 179 3.84 -6.51 9.83
N GLU A 180 2.80 -5.82 10.24
CA GLU A 180 2.18 -5.92 11.57
C GLU A 180 1.57 -7.31 11.80
N SER A 181 1.12 -7.95 10.73
CA SER A 181 0.54 -9.29 10.79
C SER A 181 1.56 -10.41 10.98
N LEU A 182 2.88 -10.12 10.82
CA LEU A 182 3.93 -11.10 11.12
C LEU A 182 3.95 -11.37 12.62
N ALA A 183 3.68 -12.59 13.01
CA ALA A 183 3.60 -12.98 14.41
C ALA A 183 4.98 -13.38 14.94
N GLY A 184 5.41 -12.78 16.06
CA GLY A 184 6.65 -13.11 16.75
C GLY A 184 7.92 -12.71 16.01
N MET A 185 9.06 -13.30 16.41
CA MET A 185 10.41 -13.05 15.87
C MET A 185 10.82 -11.56 15.95
N GLU A 186 10.52 -10.94 17.08
CA GLU A 186 10.68 -9.48 17.27
C GLU A 186 12.13 -9.01 17.03
N GLY A 187 13.14 -9.81 17.39
CA GLY A 187 14.54 -9.46 17.13
C GLY A 187 14.87 -9.34 15.63
N VAL A 188 14.31 -10.24 14.81
CA VAL A 188 14.48 -10.18 13.34
C VAL A 188 13.69 -9.02 12.75
N LYS A 189 12.46 -8.80 13.23
CA LYS A 189 11.62 -7.66 12.82
C LYS A 189 12.31 -6.33 13.12
N GLU A 190 12.81 -6.17 14.33
CA GLU A 190 13.53 -4.96 14.74
C GLU A 190 14.79 -4.71 13.88
N ALA A 191 15.56 -5.76 13.62
CA ALA A 191 16.73 -5.65 12.75
C ALA A 191 16.38 -5.21 11.32
N ILE A 192 15.33 -5.82 10.74
CA ILE A 192 14.84 -5.47 9.40
C ILE A 192 14.26 -4.05 9.38
N GLU A 193 13.42 -3.68 10.36
CA GLU A 193 12.83 -2.34 10.44
C GLU A 193 13.92 -1.27 10.50
N ARG A 194 14.89 -1.41 11.42
CA ARG A 194 15.94 -0.40 11.62
C ARG A 194 16.94 -0.31 10.47
N ARG A 195 17.30 -1.44 9.86
CA ARG A 195 18.41 -1.48 8.91
C ARG A 195 17.98 -1.47 7.46
N ILE A 196 16.74 -1.84 7.17
CA ILE A 196 16.21 -1.92 5.81
C ILE A 196 15.08 -0.91 5.62
N VAL A 197 13.99 -1.05 6.37
CA VAL A 197 12.78 -0.30 6.15
C VAL A 197 12.98 1.20 6.42
N LEU A 198 13.49 1.57 7.59
CA LEU A 198 13.65 2.98 7.96
C LEU A 198 14.55 3.77 7.00
N PRO A 199 15.75 3.25 6.60
CA PRO A 199 16.58 3.97 5.63
C PRO A 199 15.94 4.13 4.24
N LEU A 200 15.20 3.10 3.77
CA LEU A 200 14.51 3.15 2.48
C LEU A 200 13.26 4.03 2.51
N ALA A 201 12.52 4.03 3.61
CA ALA A 201 11.33 4.87 3.78
C ALA A 201 11.65 6.34 4.00
N ARG A 202 12.90 6.67 4.40
CA ARG A 202 13.33 8.05 4.70
C ARG A 202 14.71 8.35 4.10
N PRO A 203 14.87 8.28 2.77
CA PRO A 203 16.17 8.38 2.12
C PRO A 203 16.89 9.72 2.40
N ALA A 204 16.18 10.84 2.37
CA ALA A 204 16.76 12.14 2.66
C ALA A 204 17.31 12.26 4.10
N LEU A 205 16.61 11.65 5.06
CA LEU A 205 17.08 11.62 6.45
C LEU A 205 18.28 10.69 6.59
N ALA A 206 18.25 9.52 5.93
CA ALA A 206 19.36 8.58 5.93
C ALA A 206 20.64 9.24 5.38
N GLU A 207 20.54 9.96 4.28
CA GLU A 207 21.64 10.70 3.65
C GLU A 207 22.21 11.75 4.60
N GLN A 208 21.35 12.53 5.27
CA GLN A 208 21.77 13.55 6.24
C GLN A 208 22.62 12.96 7.36
N TYR A 209 22.37 11.73 7.78
CA TYR A 209 23.15 11.03 8.81
C TYR A 209 24.24 10.12 8.24
N GLY A 210 24.49 10.14 6.93
CA GLY A 210 25.49 9.30 6.26
C GLY A 210 25.13 7.82 6.22
N VAL A 211 23.85 7.47 6.45
CA VAL A 211 23.35 6.10 6.35
C VAL A 211 23.02 5.80 4.89
N ARG A 212 23.62 4.73 4.36
CA ARG A 212 23.31 4.25 3.01
C ARG A 212 22.20 3.21 3.09
N PRO A 213 21.04 3.43 2.43
CA PRO A 213 19.99 2.43 2.37
C PRO A 213 20.50 1.13 1.74
N PRO A 214 20.14 -0.03 2.27
CA PRO A 214 20.53 -1.30 1.66
C PRO A 214 19.79 -1.50 0.34
N LYS A 215 20.45 -2.15 -0.61
CA LYS A 215 19.91 -2.41 -1.95
C LYS A 215 19.77 -3.89 -2.26
N ALA A 216 20.46 -4.74 -1.52
CA ALA A 216 20.34 -6.18 -1.64
C ALA A 216 20.58 -6.88 -0.31
N VAL A 217 19.70 -7.83 0.03
CA VAL A 217 19.74 -8.60 1.28
C VAL A 217 19.48 -10.07 1.04
N ILE A 218 20.09 -10.92 1.85
CA ILE A 218 19.83 -12.36 1.88
C ILE A 218 19.09 -12.68 3.20
N LEU A 219 17.96 -13.38 3.08
CA LEU A 219 17.28 -14.02 4.20
C LEU A 219 17.60 -15.51 4.17
N PHE A 220 18.17 -16.06 5.22
CA PHE A 220 18.50 -17.49 5.26
C PHE A 220 17.96 -18.17 6.51
N GLY A 221 17.66 -19.45 6.42
CA GLY A 221 17.20 -20.25 7.54
C GLY A 221 16.38 -21.46 7.09
N PRO A 222 16.01 -22.35 8.00
CA PRO A 222 15.27 -23.56 7.66
C PRO A 222 13.99 -23.28 6.87
N PRO A 223 13.48 -24.26 6.10
CA PRO A 223 12.21 -24.10 5.39
C PRO A 223 11.06 -23.87 6.39
N GLY A 224 10.04 -23.14 5.96
CA GLY A 224 8.85 -22.86 6.77
C GLY A 224 9.01 -21.77 7.85
N THR A 225 10.19 -21.15 8.01
CA THR A 225 10.44 -20.10 9.03
C THR A 225 9.88 -18.73 8.67
N GLY A 226 9.33 -18.54 7.45
CA GLY A 226 8.63 -17.31 7.08
C GLY A 226 9.46 -16.31 6.28
N LYS A 227 10.58 -16.68 5.66
CA LYS A 227 11.42 -15.81 4.82
C LYS A 227 10.62 -15.03 3.77
N THR A 228 9.76 -15.72 3.02
CA THR A 228 8.86 -15.11 2.02
C THR A 228 7.86 -14.14 2.67
N SER A 229 7.35 -14.46 3.87
CA SER A 229 6.45 -13.58 4.62
C SER A 229 7.16 -12.29 5.06
N PHE A 230 8.43 -12.37 5.48
CA PHE A 230 9.24 -11.18 5.78
C PHE A 230 9.47 -10.33 4.54
N ALA A 231 9.82 -10.91 3.40
CA ALA A 231 10.01 -10.16 2.16
C ALA A 231 8.73 -9.42 1.74
N ARG A 232 7.57 -10.09 1.80
CA ARG A 232 6.26 -9.47 1.54
C ARG A 232 5.93 -8.40 2.57
N GLY A 233 6.24 -8.63 3.84
CA GLY A 233 6.07 -7.64 4.91
C GLY A 233 6.88 -6.37 4.66
N VAL A 234 8.14 -6.49 4.22
CA VAL A 234 8.99 -5.34 3.86
C VAL A 234 8.38 -4.55 2.70
N ALA A 235 7.94 -5.21 1.62
CA ALA A 235 7.31 -4.55 0.49
C ALA A 235 6.01 -3.84 0.89
N SER A 236 5.16 -4.48 1.70
CA SER A 236 3.96 -3.88 2.27
C SER A 236 4.28 -2.65 3.12
N ARG A 237 5.31 -2.71 3.95
CA ARG A 237 5.72 -1.63 4.85
C ARG A 237 6.32 -0.44 4.11
N LEU A 238 7.02 -0.69 2.99
CA LEU A 238 7.55 0.34 2.09
C LEU A 238 6.50 0.89 1.12
N GLN A 239 5.38 0.20 0.95
CA GLN A 239 4.38 0.48 -0.09
C GLN A 239 4.99 0.42 -1.51
N TRP A 240 5.93 -0.49 -1.71
CA TRP A 240 6.58 -0.70 -2.99
C TRP A 240 5.99 -1.92 -3.73
N PRO A 241 5.94 -1.90 -5.06
CA PRO A 241 5.58 -3.08 -5.86
C PRO A 241 6.44 -4.28 -5.50
N PHE A 242 5.81 -5.45 -5.41
CA PHE A 242 6.46 -6.71 -5.08
C PHE A 242 6.46 -7.64 -6.29
N VAL A 243 7.64 -8.00 -6.76
CA VAL A 243 7.84 -8.97 -7.85
C VAL A 243 8.54 -10.20 -7.28
N GLU A 244 7.94 -11.37 -7.46
CA GLU A 244 8.45 -12.65 -6.94
C GLU A 244 8.93 -13.53 -8.10
N LEU A 245 10.22 -13.77 -8.14
CA LEU A 245 10.84 -14.63 -9.15
C LEU A 245 11.07 -16.04 -8.59
N PHE A 246 10.56 -17.00 -9.32
CA PHE A 246 10.82 -18.42 -9.10
C PHE A 246 11.74 -18.91 -10.20
N PRO A 247 12.98 -19.37 -9.90
CA PRO A 247 13.91 -19.87 -10.90
C PRO A 247 13.31 -20.97 -11.79
N SER A 248 12.54 -21.86 -11.20
CA SER A 248 11.85 -22.95 -11.89
C SER A 248 10.83 -22.47 -12.93
N ARG A 249 10.13 -21.36 -12.67
CA ARG A 249 9.17 -20.75 -13.62
C ARG A 249 9.88 -20.01 -14.75
N LEU A 250 10.97 -19.31 -14.44
CA LEU A 250 11.76 -18.60 -15.45
C LEU A 250 12.36 -19.57 -16.47
N ALA A 251 12.76 -20.77 -16.06
CA ALA A 251 13.32 -21.79 -16.94
C ALA A 251 12.32 -22.30 -18.00
N SER A 252 11.00 -22.20 -17.71
CA SER A 252 9.93 -22.73 -18.58
C SER A 252 9.24 -21.65 -19.42
N SER A 253 9.49 -20.37 -19.17
CA SER A 253 8.64 -19.29 -19.70
C SER A 253 9.11 -18.65 -21.00
N ARG A 254 10.41 -18.80 -21.39
CA ARG A 254 10.97 -18.10 -22.57
C ARG A 254 11.95 -18.98 -23.36
N GLU A 255 11.98 -18.76 -24.68
CA GLU A 255 13.01 -19.36 -25.54
C GLU A 255 14.38 -18.70 -25.26
N GLY A 256 15.41 -19.49 -25.02
CA GLY A 256 16.78 -18.97 -24.76
C GLY A 256 17.38 -19.35 -23.42
N GLY A 257 16.62 -19.98 -22.56
CA GLY A 257 17.07 -20.49 -21.26
C GLY A 257 17.10 -19.45 -20.13
N LEU A 258 17.28 -19.93 -18.91
CA LEU A 258 17.13 -19.17 -17.67
C LEU A 258 17.99 -17.90 -17.58
N ALA A 259 19.23 -17.93 -18.11
CA ALA A 259 20.12 -16.75 -18.07
C ALA A 259 19.59 -15.58 -18.94
N VAL A 260 18.98 -15.91 -20.10
CA VAL A 260 18.34 -14.90 -20.97
C VAL A 260 17.09 -14.35 -20.31
N SER A 261 16.23 -15.22 -19.78
CA SER A 261 15.01 -14.81 -19.06
C SER A 261 15.32 -13.91 -17.88
N LEU A 262 16.36 -14.21 -17.10
CA LEU A 262 16.81 -13.34 -16.00
C LEU A 262 17.22 -11.95 -16.50
N ARG A 263 18.01 -11.87 -17.58
CA ARG A 263 18.46 -10.59 -18.13
C ARG A 263 17.28 -9.74 -18.60
N GLU A 264 16.35 -10.33 -19.34
CA GLU A 264 15.15 -9.66 -19.83
C GLU A 264 14.28 -9.16 -18.67
N THR A 265 14.02 -9.99 -17.65
CA THR A 265 13.28 -9.61 -16.46
C THR A 265 13.94 -8.45 -15.70
N PHE A 266 15.27 -8.47 -15.54
CA PHE A 266 15.98 -7.37 -14.88
C PHE A 266 15.97 -6.08 -15.72
N THR A 267 15.91 -6.20 -17.06
CA THR A 267 15.75 -5.04 -17.95
C THR A 267 14.34 -4.44 -17.81
N GLU A 268 13.31 -5.27 -17.80
CA GLU A 268 11.93 -4.85 -17.59
C GLU A 268 11.74 -4.22 -16.19
N LEU A 269 12.33 -4.82 -15.15
CA LEU A 269 12.32 -4.27 -13.78
C LEU A 269 13.02 -2.90 -13.70
N ALA A 270 13.95 -2.64 -14.61
CA ALA A 270 14.67 -1.36 -14.66
C ALA A 270 13.80 -0.19 -15.13
N GLU A 271 12.61 -0.45 -15.68
CA GLU A 271 11.64 0.56 -16.08
C GLU A 271 10.73 1.01 -14.91
N LEU A 272 10.63 0.20 -13.82
CA LEU A 272 9.88 0.57 -12.62
C LEU A 272 10.68 1.58 -11.78
N GLU A 273 10.01 2.62 -11.28
CA GLU A 273 10.63 3.59 -10.37
C GLU A 273 11.03 2.94 -9.04
N THR A 274 10.09 2.22 -8.42
CA THR A 274 10.30 1.53 -7.15
C THR A 274 9.96 0.06 -7.28
N VAL A 275 10.72 -0.84 -6.64
CA VAL A 275 10.38 -2.27 -6.61
C VAL A 275 11.11 -3.01 -5.51
N VAL A 276 10.41 -3.96 -4.87
CA VAL A 276 11.02 -5.05 -4.11
C VAL A 276 11.02 -6.30 -4.97
N LEU A 277 12.21 -6.68 -5.42
CA LEU A 277 12.43 -7.93 -6.16
C LEU A 277 12.75 -9.03 -5.16
N PHE A 278 11.97 -10.09 -5.15
CA PHE A 278 12.17 -11.25 -4.29
C PHE A 278 12.53 -12.48 -5.13
N ILE A 279 13.64 -13.12 -4.81
CA ILE A 279 14.05 -14.39 -5.42
C ILE A 279 14.03 -15.45 -4.33
N ASP A 280 13.07 -16.37 -4.41
CA ASP A 280 13.01 -17.52 -3.51
C ASP A 280 13.91 -18.65 -3.98
N GLU A 281 14.38 -19.46 -3.02
CA GLU A 281 15.25 -20.62 -3.29
C GLU A 281 16.43 -20.27 -4.20
N VAL A 282 17.08 -19.13 -3.90
CA VAL A 282 18.16 -18.60 -4.75
C VAL A 282 19.33 -19.59 -4.93
N GLU A 283 19.47 -20.58 -4.05
CA GLU A 283 20.42 -21.69 -4.18
C GLU A 283 20.20 -22.56 -5.44
N GLU A 284 19.01 -22.55 -6.04
CA GLU A 284 18.78 -23.27 -7.31
C GLU A 284 19.57 -22.68 -8.48
N ILE A 285 19.82 -21.36 -8.44
CA ILE A 285 20.51 -20.61 -9.49
C ILE A 285 21.86 -20.05 -9.05
N ALA A 286 22.15 -20.10 -7.77
CA ALA A 286 23.34 -19.51 -7.15
C ALA A 286 24.17 -20.52 -6.36
N ALA A 287 24.08 -21.81 -6.70
CA ALA A 287 24.80 -22.88 -6.01
C ALA A 287 26.32 -22.76 -6.11
N ALA A 288 27.00 -23.18 -5.04
CA ALA A 288 28.44 -23.32 -5.01
C ALA A 288 28.93 -24.32 -6.07
N ARG A 289 30.07 -24.03 -6.68
CA ARG A 289 30.65 -24.81 -7.77
C ARG A 289 31.02 -26.23 -7.31
N SER A 290 30.30 -27.23 -7.77
CA SER A 290 30.72 -28.61 -7.70
C SER A 290 31.68 -28.86 -8.87
N GLY A 291 32.93 -29.24 -8.60
CA GLY A 291 34.09 -29.26 -9.50
C GLY A 291 34.00 -30.07 -10.81
N THR A 292 32.84 -30.31 -11.39
CA THR A 292 32.60 -30.90 -12.69
C THR A 292 32.38 -29.87 -13.78
N ALA A 293 33.12 -29.93 -14.85
CA ALA A 293 33.47 -28.83 -15.74
C ALA A 293 32.38 -28.25 -16.68
N VAL A 294 31.17 -28.72 -16.72
CA VAL A 294 30.10 -28.18 -17.60
C VAL A 294 28.73 -28.37 -16.97
N ASP A 295 28.39 -27.51 -15.99
CA ASP A 295 27.02 -27.41 -15.49
C ASP A 295 26.39 -26.16 -16.09
N PRO A 296 25.24 -26.25 -16.81
CA PRO A 296 24.51 -25.09 -17.32
C PRO A 296 24.14 -24.06 -16.25
N SER A 297 24.03 -24.47 -14.96
CA SER A 297 23.78 -23.60 -13.82
C SER A 297 24.86 -22.53 -13.62
N HIS A 298 26.14 -22.78 -14.04
CA HIS A 298 27.21 -21.79 -13.93
C HIS A 298 26.98 -20.53 -14.78
N GLY A 299 26.32 -20.68 -15.94
CA GLY A 299 25.94 -19.55 -16.79
C GLY A 299 24.93 -18.61 -16.08
N VAL A 300 23.95 -19.20 -15.42
CA VAL A 300 22.90 -18.50 -14.70
C VAL A 300 23.45 -17.79 -13.47
N THR A 301 24.25 -18.47 -12.67
CA THR A 301 24.94 -17.90 -11.50
C THR A 301 25.78 -16.67 -11.89
N ASN A 302 26.58 -16.79 -12.94
CA ASN A 302 27.41 -15.70 -13.43
C ASN A 302 26.57 -14.54 -13.98
N GLU A 303 25.46 -14.83 -14.64
CA GLU A 303 24.55 -13.78 -15.13
C GLU A 303 23.89 -13.03 -13.99
N LEU A 304 23.34 -13.71 -12.98
CA LEU A 304 22.77 -13.08 -11.80
C LEU A 304 23.81 -12.19 -11.09
N LEU A 305 25.05 -12.69 -10.95
CA LEU A 305 26.15 -11.92 -10.35
C LEU A 305 26.53 -10.65 -11.13
N LYS A 306 26.26 -10.59 -12.44
CA LYS A 306 26.44 -9.39 -13.26
C LYS A 306 25.26 -8.43 -13.17
N LEU A 307 24.05 -8.94 -13.01
CA LEU A 307 22.81 -8.15 -12.97
C LEU A 307 22.63 -7.42 -11.62
N ILE A 308 23.05 -8.04 -10.52
CA ILE A 308 22.93 -7.45 -9.17
C ILE A 308 23.55 -6.05 -9.05
N PRO A 309 24.80 -5.79 -9.50
CA PRO A 309 25.36 -4.44 -9.42
C PRO A 309 24.53 -3.40 -10.15
N GLY A 310 24.12 -3.64 -11.40
CA GLY A 310 23.28 -2.73 -12.17
C GLY A 310 21.91 -2.46 -11.52
N PHE A 311 21.30 -3.49 -10.92
CA PHE A 311 20.06 -3.32 -10.18
C PHE A 311 20.25 -2.43 -8.93
N ARG A 312 21.40 -2.52 -8.29
CA ARG A 312 21.79 -1.76 -7.11
C ARG A 312 22.18 -0.30 -7.40
N ASP A 313 22.44 0.07 -8.65
CA ASP A 313 22.79 1.46 -9.01
C ASP A 313 21.61 2.42 -8.87
N HIS A 314 20.39 1.91 -8.71
CA HIS A 314 19.18 2.68 -8.48
C HIS A 314 18.81 2.71 -6.99
N ASP A 315 18.36 3.88 -6.48
CA ASP A 315 18.15 4.09 -5.04
C ASP A 315 16.84 3.46 -4.52
N ASP A 316 15.80 3.42 -5.34
CA ASP A 316 14.46 3.01 -4.94
C ASP A 316 14.16 1.54 -5.33
N ARG A 317 15.19 0.68 -5.25
CA ARG A 317 15.10 -0.75 -5.56
C ARG A 317 15.72 -1.58 -4.46
N LEU A 318 15.01 -2.63 -4.06
CA LEU A 318 15.48 -3.59 -3.06
C LEU A 318 15.40 -5.01 -3.61
N LEU A 319 16.54 -5.69 -3.66
CA LEU A 319 16.63 -7.12 -3.93
C LEU A 319 16.63 -7.90 -2.62
N ILE A 320 15.70 -8.83 -2.46
CA ILE A 320 15.67 -9.78 -1.34
C ILE A 320 15.82 -11.19 -1.92
N CYS A 321 16.87 -11.89 -1.55
CA CYS A 321 17.04 -13.31 -1.87
C CYS A 321 16.75 -14.16 -0.64
N ALA A 322 16.00 -15.26 -0.80
CA ALA A 322 15.80 -16.23 0.26
C ALA A 322 16.52 -17.54 -0.08
N THR A 323 17.12 -18.17 0.94
CA THR A 323 17.74 -19.48 0.83
C THR A 323 17.49 -20.33 2.06
N ASN A 324 17.32 -21.62 1.88
CA ASN A 324 17.25 -22.58 2.99
C ASN A 324 18.64 -22.92 3.57
N SER A 325 19.73 -22.62 2.84
CA SER A 325 21.09 -22.91 3.27
C SER A 325 22.10 -21.94 2.65
N VAL A 326 22.56 -20.96 3.44
CA VAL A 326 23.54 -19.96 2.99
C VAL A 326 24.89 -20.59 2.59
N ARG A 327 25.28 -21.71 3.20
CA ARG A 327 26.51 -22.44 2.88
C ARG A 327 26.51 -23.07 1.49
N ARG A 328 25.33 -23.24 0.86
CA ARG A 328 25.19 -23.76 -0.51
C ARG A 328 25.35 -22.69 -1.57
N LEU A 329 25.31 -21.43 -1.22
CA LEU A 329 25.50 -20.35 -2.17
C LEU A 329 26.96 -20.25 -2.63
N ASP A 330 27.16 -19.88 -3.89
CA ASP A 330 28.50 -19.51 -4.37
C ASP A 330 29.07 -18.40 -3.48
N PRO A 331 30.26 -18.57 -2.89
CA PRO A 331 30.89 -17.57 -2.02
C PRO A 331 30.97 -16.18 -2.63
N ALA A 332 30.90 -16.07 -3.95
CA ALA A 332 30.86 -14.80 -4.64
C ALA A 332 29.63 -13.94 -4.28
N PHE A 333 28.49 -14.55 -3.96
CA PHE A 333 27.31 -13.82 -3.49
C PHE A 333 27.54 -13.14 -2.15
N LEU A 334 28.27 -13.79 -1.27
CA LEU A 334 28.52 -13.31 0.09
C LEU A 334 29.63 -12.25 0.17
N ARG A 335 30.29 -11.91 -0.94
CA ARG A 335 31.33 -10.87 -0.96
C ARG A 335 30.74 -9.48 -0.73
N PRO A 336 31.44 -8.60 0.04
CA PRO A 336 31.07 -7.21 0.16
C PRO A 336 30.83 -6.53 -1.21
N GLY A 337 29.85 -5.64 -1.27
CA GLY A 337 29.48 -4.94 -2.51
C GLY A 337 28.42 -5.63 -3.36
N ARG A 338 27.96 -6.82 -2.98
CA ARG A 338 26.82 -7.51 -3.63
C ARG A 338 25.57 -7.51 -2.78
N PHE A 339 25.65 -8.12 -1.60
CA PHE A 339 24.58 -8.05 -0.62
C PHE A 339 25.05 -7.25 0.58
N ASP A 340 24.21 -6.36 1.05
CA ASP A 340 24.50 -5.47 2.18
C ASP A 340 24.34 -6.22 3.51
N TYR A 341 23.27 -7.01 3.60
CA TYR A 341 22.97 -7.79 4.80
C TYR A 341 22.72 -9.26 4.48
N VAL A 342 23.06 -10.11 5.45
CA VAL A 342 22.76 -11.55 5.48
C VAL A 342 22.07 -11.81 6.81
N ILE A 343 20.76 -12.00 6.79
CA ILE A 343 19.88 -11.98 7.95
C ILE A 343 19.34 -13.39 8.23
N PRO A 344 19.54 -13.91 9.44
CA PRO A 344 18.99 -15.20 9.82
C PRO A 344 17.50 -15.09 10.12
N VAL A 345 16.70 -15.96 9.52
CA VAL A 345 15.28 -16.16 9.82
C VAL A 345 15.11 -17.55 10.37
N GLY A 346 15.31 -17.66 11.67
CA GLY A 346 15.40 -18.93 12.38
C GLY A 346 14.04 -19.51 12.80
N PRO A 347 14.08 -20.61 13.55
CA PRO A 347 12.93 -21.17 14.21
C PRO A 347 12.29 -20.15 15.16
N PRO A 348 10.95 -20.20 15.31
CA PRO A 348 10.27 -19.30 16.24
C PRO A 348 10.59 -19.67 17.69
N ASP A 349 10.93 -18.68 18.53
CA ASP A 349 11.03 -18.81 19.97
C ASP A 349 9.63 -19.11 20.62
N PRO A 350 9.53 -19.42 21.90
CA PRO A 350 8.24 -19.70 22.54
C PRO A 350 7.22 -18.55 22.40
N GLU A 351 7.66 -17.30 22.48
CA GLU A 351 6.79 -16.12 22.32
C GLU A 351 6.26 -16.01 20.89
N ALA A 352 7.13 -16.22 19.91
CA ALA A 352 6.75 -16.28 18.50
C ALA A 352 5.78 -17.42 18.24
N ARG A 353 6.00 -18.63 18.77
CA ARG A 353 5.07 -19.73 18.63
C ARG A 353 3.71 -19.41 19.24
N SER A 354 3.68 -18.79 20.42
CA SER A 354 2.43 -18.36 21.06
C SER A 354 1.68 -17.34 20.16
N ALA A 355 2.39 -16.39 19.58
CA ALA A 355 1.80 -15.40 18.68
C ALA A 355 1.26 -16.05 17.38
N VAL A 356 1.99 -17.02 16.81
CA VAL A 356 1.56 -17.78 15.64
C VAL A 356 0.32 -18.62 15.96
N TRP A 357 0.30 -19.32 17.09
CA TRP A 357 -0.88 -20.07 17.54
C TRP A 357 -2.10 -19.16 17.69
N ARG A 358 -1.98 -18.02 18.39
CA ARG A 358 -3.08 -17.05 18.56
C ARG A 358 -3.64 -16.60 17.22
N ARG A 359 -2.78 -16.34 16.26
CA ARG A 359 -3.18 -15.92 14.92
C ARG A 359 -4.07 -16.96 14.23
N TYR A 360 -3.67 -18.23 14.26
CA TYR A 360 -4.40 -19.29 13.56
C TYR A 360 -5.61 -19.81 14.33
N LEU A 361 -5.62 -19.72 15.65
CA LEU A 361 -6.78 -20.04 16.48
C LEU A 361 -7.85 -18.95 16.41
N GLY A 362 -7.46 -17.69 16.19
CA GLY A 362 -8.37 -16.57 16.17
C GLY A 362 -9.20 -16.47 17.47
N PRO A 363 -10.53 -16.30 17.39
CA PRO A 363 -11.38 -16.20 18.59
C PRO A 363 -11.37 -17.46 19.48
N ALA A 364 -11.06 -18.62 18.93
CA ALA A 364 -10.98 -19.87 19.70
C ALA A 364 -9.80 -19.89 20.69
N ALA A 365 -8.81 -19.02 20.53
CA ALA A 365 -7.65 -18.95 21.43
C ALA A 365 -8.01 -18.73 22.91
N ILE A 366 -9.17 -18.14 23.20
CA ILE A 366 -9.66 -17.89 24.57
C ILE A 366 -9.96 -19.19 25.34
N HIS A 367 -10.30 -20.25 24.63
CA HIS A 367 -10.72 -21.54 25.19
C HIS A 367 -9.62 -22.61 25.13
N VAL A 368 -8.42 -22.25 24.68
CA VAL A 368 -7.33 -23.18 24.44
C VAL A 368 -6.15 -22.84 25.35
N ASP A 369 -5.55 -23.84 25.96
CA ASP A 369 -4.33 -23.71 26.74
C ASP A 369 -3.12 -23.54 25.80
N LEU A 370 -2.79 -22.27 25.53
CA LEU A 370 -1.71 -21.91 24.62
C LEU A 370 -0.34 -22.38 25.11
N ASP A 371 -0.09 -22.37 26.42
CA ASP A 371 1.22 -22.74 26.96
C ASP A 371 1.53 -24.20 26.65
N ARG A 372 0.53 -25.07 26.77
CA ARG A 372 0.66 -26.48 26.40
C ARG A 372 0.90 -26.68 24.89
N LEU A 373 0.24 -25.88 24.03
CA LEU A 373 0.48 -25.94 22.59
C LEU A 373 1.90 -25.46 22.23
N VAL A 374 2.37 -24.39 22.89
CA VAL A 374 3.71 -23.83 22.68
C VAL A 374 4.78 -24.84 23.10
N GLU A 375 4.61 -25.52 24.24
CA GLU A 375 5.53 -26.55 24.70
C GLU A 375 5.54 -27.75 23.74
N ALA A 376 4.37 -28.28 23.38
CA ALA A 376 4.24 -29.43 22.48
C ALA A 376 4.77 -29.16 21.07
N SER A 377 4.79 -27.89 20.63
CA SER A 377 5.23 -27.48 19.28
C SER A 377 6.68 -26.91 19.26
N ALA A 378 7.55 -27.34 20.18
CA ALA A 378 8.93 -26.79 20.30
C ALA A 378 9.76 -26.89 19.00
N MET A 379 9.54 -27.92 18.18
CA MET A 379 10.23 -28.15 16.92
C MET A 379 9.43 -27.71 15.69
N PHE A 380 8.36 -26.95 15.90
CA PHE A 380 7.49 -26.53 14.80
C PHE A 380 7.93 -25.17 14.22
N THR A 381 7.89 -25.09 12.90
CA THR A 381 7.92 -23.82 12.16
C THR A 381 6.55 -23.15 12.20
N PRO A 382 6.45 -21.86 11.83
CA PRO A 382 5.14 -21.22 11.61
C PRO A 382 4.22 -22.00 10.67
N ALA A 383 4.77 -22.63 9.62
CA ALA A 383 4.01 -23.46 8.69
C ALA A 383 3.50 -24.74 9.33
N ASP A 384 4.28 -25.39 10.18
CA ASP A 384 3.84 -26.58 10.92
C ASP A 384 2.70 -26.23 11.90
N ILE A 385 2.82 -25.08 12.58
CA ILE A 385 1.77 -24.58 13.49
C ILE A 385 0.47 -24.30 12.71
N GLU A 386 0.57 -23.62 11.55
CA GLU A 386 -0.59 -23.40 10.68
C GLU A 386 -1.27 -24.70 10.29
N PHE A 387 -0.48 -25.70 9.86
CA PHE A 387 -1.01 -26.99 9.48
C PHE A 387 -1.69 -27.72 10.65
N ALA A 388 -1.05 -27.75 11.83
CA ALA A 388 -1.61 -28.37 13.03
C ALA A 388 -2.89 -27.65 13.51
N ALA A 389 -2.93 -26.31 13.45
CA ALA A 389 -4.10 -25.53 13.81
C ALA A 389 -5.30 -25.84 12.88
N ARG A 390 -5.07 -25.89 11.57
CA ARG A 390 -6.11 -26.25 10.59
C ARG A 390 -6.60 -27.69 10.81
N LYS A 391 -5.69 -28.62 11.09
CA LYS A 391 -6.03 -30.03 11.33
C LYS A 391 -6.85 -30.19 12.61
N GLY A 392 -6.51 -29.54 13.71
CA GLY A 392 -7.28 -29.58 14.95
C GLY A 392 -8.69 -29.00 14.77
N ALA A 393 -8.80 -27.87 14.07
CA ALA A 393 -10.10 -27.26 13.72
C ALA A 393 -10.94 -28.21 12.84
N GLN A 394 -10.33 -28.89 11.86
CA GLN A 394 -11.00 -29.85 10.99
C GLN A 394 -11.53 -31.05 11.79
N THR A 395 -10.75 -31.60 12.72
CA THR A 395 -11.18 -32.70 13.59
C THR A 395 -12.40 -32.33 14.42
N ALA A 396 -12.44 -31.14 14.99
CA ALA A 396 -13.59 -30.67 15.75
C ALA A 396 -14.82 -30.47 14.86
N PHE A 397 -14.63 -29.94 13.65
CA PHE A 397 -15.71 -29.81 12.66
C PHE A 397 -16.32 -31.19 12.27
N GLU A 398 -15.46 -32.14 11.99
CA GLU A 398 -15.92 -33.51 11.64
C GLU A 398 -16.67 -34.17 12.80
N ARG A 399 -16.24 -33.95 14.05
CA ARG A 399 -16.94 -34.40 15.25
C ARG A 399 -18.33 -33.77 15.34
N GLU A 400 -18.43 -32.46 15.11
CA GLU A 400 -19.73 -31.76 15.10
C GLU A 400 -20.68 -32.35 14.04
N VAL A 401 -20.20 -32.55 12.81
CA VAL A 401 -21.01 -33.12 11.72
C VAL A 401 -21.48 -34.53 12.00
N THR A 402 -20.67 -35.35 12.71
CA THR A 402 -20.97 -36.79 12.93
C THR A 402 -21.71 -37.05 14.23
N GLN A 403 -21.49 -36.24 15.26
CA GLN A 403 -21.99 -36.49 16.62
C GLN A 403 -22.93 -35.39 17.12
N GLY A 404 -22.84 -34.17 16.56
CA GLY A 404 -23.70 -33.03 16.93
C GLY A 404 -23.49 -32.58 18.37
N ASP A 405 -22.25 -32.62 18.89
CA ASP A 405 -21.95 -32.31 20.29
C ASP A 405 -21.84 -30.79 20.57
N GLY A 406 -21.84 -29.94 19.54
CA GLY A 406 -21.76 -28.47 19.64
C GLY A 406 -20.48 -27.94 20.24
N ALA A 407 -19.47 -28.78 20.45
CA ALA A 407 -18.24 -28.40 21.12
C ALA A 407 -17.21 -27.82 20.13
N PRO A 408 -16.74 -26.60 20.33
CA PRO A 408 -15.65 -26.03 19.52
C PRO A 408 -14.35 -26.81 19.71
N ALA A 409 -13.40 -26.61 18.80
CA ALA A 409 -12.07 -27.20 18.93
C ALA A 409 -11.41 -26.78 20.26
N GLY A 410 -10.99 -27.75 21.05
CA GLY A 410 -10.34 -27.55 22.33
C GLY A 410 -8.84 -27.88 22.31
N THR A 411 -8.16 -27.65 23.43
CA THR A 411 -6.72 -27.93 23.59
C THR A 411 -6.37 -29.36 23.18
N GLY A 412 -7.22 -30.36 23.51
CA GLY A 412 -7.01 -31.76 23.16
C GLY A 412 -6.96 -32.00 21.65
N ASP A 413 -7.85 -31.39 20.88
CA ASP A 413 -7.89 -31.49 19.42
C ASP A 413 -6.60 -31.01 18.77
N TYR A 414 -6.07 -29.85 19.25
CA TYR A 414 -4.83 -29.30 18.75
C TYR A 414 -3.59 -30.07 19.19
N LEU A 415 -3.53 -30.56 20.44
CA LEU A 415 -2.44 -31.40 20.89
C LEU A 415 -2.40 -32.72 20.07
N HIS A 416 -3.54 -33.31 19.81
CA HIS A 416 -3.62 -34.51 18.95
C HIS A 416 -3.16 -34.20 17.50
N ALA A 417 -3.51 -33.02 16.97
CA ALA A 417 -3.02 -32.57 15.66
C ALA A 417 -1.50 -32.37 15.65
N ILE A 418 -0.92 -31.86 16.76
CA ILE A 418 0.55 -31.72 16.92
C ILE A 418 1.22 -33.08 16.90
N GLU A 419 0.74 -34.06 17.68
CA GLU A 419 1.27 -35.42 17.72
C GLU A 419 1.29 -36.11 16.36
N GLN A 420 0.29 -35.82 15.53
CA GLN A 420 0.17 -36.36 14.18
C GLN A 420 0.91 -35.54 13.10
N THR A 421 1.52 -34.43 13.45
CA THR A 421 2.25 -33.57 12.52
C THR A 421 3.75 -33.79 12.69
N ARG A 422 4.40 -34.21 11.61
CA ARG A 422 5.86 -34.34 11.62
C ARG A 422 6.49 -32.94 11.57
N PRO A 423 7.34 -32.58 12.53
CA PRO A 423 8.05 -31.29 12.48
C PRO A 423 8.92 -31.15 11.23
N THR A 424 8.93 -29.98 10.64
CA THR A 424 9.84 -29.64 9.54
C THR A 424 11.29 -29.51 10.05
N LEU A 425 11.46 -29.01 11.28
CA LEU A 425 12.77 -28.86 11.89
C LEU A 425 13.31 -30.21 12.39
N THR A 426 14.61 -30.37 12.21
CA THR A 426 15.38 -31.49 12.75
C THR A 426 16.56 -30.94 13.56
N ASP A 427 17.11 -31.74 14.49
CA ASP A 427 18.29 -31.32 15.27
C ASP A 427 19.47 -30.96 14.37
N GLN A 428 19.66 -31.66 13.26
CA GLN A 428 20.69 -31.33 12.28
C GLN A 428 20.43 -29.97 11.63
N ALA A 429 19.19 -29.67 11.24
CA ALA A 429 18.83 -28.36 10.65
C ALA A 429 19.05 -27.20 11.63
N LEU A 430 18.78 -27.44 12.93
CA LEU A 430 19.05 -26.45 13.97
C LEU A 430 20.55 -26.23 14.17
N THR A 431 21.36 -27.30 14.19
CA THR A 431 22.81 -27.22 14.29
C THR A 431 23.41 -26.49 13.10
N ASP A 432 23.01 -26.90 11.89
CA ASP A 432 23.46 -26.24 10.66
C ASP A 432 23.10 -24.75 10.63
N PHE A 433 21.90 -24.39 11.08
CA PHE A 433 21.45 -23.00 11.15
C PHE A 433 22.24 -22.19 12.19
N ALA A 434 22.56 -22.77 13.33
CA ALA A 434 23.36 -22.11 14.36
C ALA A 434 24.79 -21.82 13.86
N GLU A 435 25.45 -22.81 13.24
CA GLU A 435 26.77 -22.65 12.62
C GLU A 435 26.75 -21.61 11.48
N ASP A 436 25.70 -21.62 10.63
CA ASP A 436 25.54 -20.67 9.55
C ASP A 436 25.32 -19.25 10.09
N THR A 437 24.57 -19.12 11.18
CA THR A 437 24.36 -17.85 11.87
C THR A 437 25.65 -17.27 12.38
N GLU A 438 26.45 -18.07 13.09
CA GLU A 438 27.75 -17.61 13.60
C GLU A 438 28.70 -17.17 12.48
N LYS A 439 28.70 -17.90 11.36
CA LYS A 439 29.67 -17.70 10.29
C LYS A 439 29.30 -16.62 9.27
N TYR A 440 28.00 -16.47 8.94
CA TYR A 440 27.58 -15.70 7.76
C TYR A 440 26.74 -14.46 8.10
N VAL A 441 26.21 -14.33 9.32
CA VAL A 441 25.42 -13.15 9.69
C VAL A 441 26.23 -11.88 9.45
N ARG A 442 25.61 -10.96 8.75
CA ARG A 442 26.11 -9.63 8.52
C ARG A 442 24.94 -8.66 8.58
N MET A 443 24.91 -7.84 9.64
CA MET A 443 23.88 -6.85 9.89
C MET A 443 24.49 -5.50 10.28
#